data_6cb66488401113e2fa07feda035f6071
#
_entry.id   6cb66488401113e2fa07feda035f6071
#
_cell.length_a   1.000
_cell.length_b   1.000
_cell.length_c   1.000
_cell.angle_alpha   90.00
_cell.angle_beta   90.00
_cell.angle_gamma   90.00
#
_symmetry.space_group_name_H-M   'P 1'
#
loop_
_entity.id
_entity.type
_entity.pdbx_description
1 polymer ?
#
loop_
_entity_poly.entity_id
_entity_poly.type
_entity_poly.pdbx_seq_one_letter_code
_entity_poly.pdbx_strand_id
1 'polypeptide(L)'
;MKTVAELDKNMAVMTRVDDETLVWYSAREQPFKLEGLYDPYAPGPYRRLPQDVAEATSEGVADLALCTAGGRVRFRTDSPYAAIHAEMSKVYRMDHMAFTGLFGFDLYVKHEGKWIFKNTFRPPEDLVGGYESKIILPAGENEVMINFPLYNGVDVLKIGLHRDCSVYAPCEYRHAGRVVYYGSSITQGGCASRPGNSYQAIISRMLDCDHINLGFSGNGRGEKAIVDYMARIPDMRVFVSDYDHNAPTPEHLQATHMPLYEAIRAQNPELPIIFVTRPDIDVRVDAPEKIEQTAKFRAIVRATYDHARANGDERVAFIDGSTLFDGPMRDSCTVDGCHPNDLGFWRMANVIGAEVAKWL
;
A
#
# COMPACT_ATOMS: atom_id res chain seq x y z
N MET A 1 -23.96 -28.66 -0.87
CA MET A 1 -24.35 -27.48 -0.05
C MET A 1 -24.51 -26.34 -1.04
N LYS A 2 -25.54 -25.50 -0.91
CA LYS A 2 -25.67 -24.31 -1.80
C LYS A 2 -24.58 -23.28 -1.47
N THR A 3 -24.04 -22.64 -2.49
CA THR A 3 -23.13 -21.51 -2.34
C THR A 3 -23.88 -20.26 -1.88
N VAL A 4 -23.18 -19.26 -1.34
CA VAL A 4 -23.79 -18.00 -0.93
C VAL A 4 -24.45 -17.28 -2.13
N ALA A 5 -23.85 -17.35 -3.32
CA ALA A 5 -24.42 -16.79 -4.55
C ALA A 5 -25.70 -17.48 -5.02
N GLU A 6 -25.88 -18.77 -4.72
CA GLU A 6 -27.13 -19.50 -4.97
C GLU A 6 -28.24 -19.14 -3.97
N LEU A 7 -27.88 -18.69 -2.78
CA LEU A 7 -28.81 -18.23 -1.73
C LEU A 7 -29.18 -16.76 -1.89
N ASP A 8 -28.22 -15.92 -2.24
CA ASP A 8 -28.38 -14.48 -2.50
C ASP A 8 -27.66 -14.10 -3.79
N LYS A 9 -28.46 -13.83 -4.84
CA LYS A 9 -27.94 -13.46 -6.17
C LYS A 9 -27.11 -12.17 -6.17
N ASN A 10 -27.30 -11.27 -5.18
CA ASN A 10 -26.47 -10.06 -5.04
C ASN A 10 -25.04 -10.36 -4.58
N MET A 11 -24.81 -11.56 -4.06
CA MET A 11 -23.48 -12.03 -3.66
C MET A 11 -22.71 -12.73 -4.79
N ALA A 12 -23.34 -12.93 -5.96
CA ALA A 12 -22.65 -13.49 -7.13
C ALA A 12 -21.50 -12.59 -7.58
N VAL A 13 -20.39 -13.22 -7.96
CA VAL A 13 -19.20 -12.55 -8.47
C VAL A 13 -19.11 -12.78 -9.97
N MET A 14 -18.98 -11.69 -10.73
CA MET A 14 -18.74 -11.75 -12.18
C MET A 14 -17.27 -12.11 -12.41
N THR A 15 -17.01 -13.08 -13.29
CA THR A 15 -15.66 -13.52 -13.66
C THR A 15 -15.29 -13.19 -15.10
N ARG A 16 -16.30 -12.86 -15.91
CA ARG A 16 -16.19 -12.37 -17.30
C ARG A 16 -17.17 -11.24 -17.52
N VAL A 17 -16.77 -10.29 -18.33
CA VAL A 17 -17.62 -9.16 -18.76
C VAL A 17 -18.05 -9.40 -20.21
N ASP A 18 -19.32 -9.80 -20.38
CA ASP A 18 -19.95 -9.95 -21.69
C ASP A 18 -20.78 -8.69 -21.98
N ASP A 19 -20.19 -7.75 -22.70
CA ASP A 19 -20.80 -6.46 -23.05
C ASP A 19 -20.29 -6.01 -24.43
N GLU A 20 -21.16 -6.01 -25.42
CA GLU A 20 -20.83 -5.66 -26.80
C GLU A 20 -20.34 -4.20 -26.96
N THR A 21 -20.61 -3.35 -25.99
CA THR A 21 -20.17 -1.94 -26.01
C THR A 21 -18.78 -1.75 -25.40
N LEU A 22 -18.18 -2.81 -24.85
CA LEU A 22 -16.91 -2.77 -24.13
C LEU A 22 -15.72 -2.75 -25.10
N VAL A 23 -14.78 -1.86 -24.84
CA VAL A 23 -13.45 -1.83 -25.46
C VAL A 23 -12.39 -1.93 -24.37
N TRP A 24 -11.42 -2.83 -24.57
CA TRP A 24 -10.30 -3.06 -23.66
C TRP A 24 -9.08 -2.23 -24.09
N TYR A 25 -8.53 -1.49 -23.16
CA TYR A 25 -7.28 -0.72 -23.28
C TYR A 25 -6.23 -1.33 -22.35
N SER A 26 -4.98 -1.38 -22.77
CA SER A 26 -3.89 -1.71 -21.84
C SER A 26 -3.75 -0.60 -20.80
N ALA A 27 -3.64 -0.94 -19.51
CA ALA A 27 -3.36 0.07 -18.48
C ALA A 27 -2.00 0.76 -18.68
N ARG A 28 -1.11 0.19 -19.54
CA ARG A 28 0.18 0.79 -19.90
C ARG A 28 0.13 1.77 -21.07
N GLU A 29 -1.02 1.91 -21.72
CA GLU A 29 -1.20 2.87 -22.81
C GLU A 29 -1.64 4.23 -22.28
N GLN A 30 -1.23 5.31 -22.99
CA GLN A 30 -1.80 6.61 -22.72
C GLN A 30 -3.31 6.61 -23.06
N PRO A 31 -4.15 7.32 -22.31
CA PRO A 31 -3.79 8.31 -21.28
C PRO A 31 -3.78 7.79 -19.83
N PHE A 32 -3.77 6.48 -19.62
CA PHE A 32 -3.75 5.88 -18.27
C PHE A 32 -2.42 6.20 -17.57
N LYS A 33 -2.49 6.69 -16.32
CA LYS A 33 -1.32 6.98 -15.49
C LYS A 33 -1.16 5.91 -14.42
N LEU A 34 -0.08 5.13 -14.54
CA LEU A 34 0.30 4.11 -13.55
C LEU A 34 1.25 4.72 -12.52
N GLU A 35 0.99 4.51 -11.24
CA GLU A 35 1.70 5.09 -10.12
C GLU A 35 1.94 4.05 -9.01
N GLY A 36 2.92 4.30 -8.13
CA GLY A 36 3.24 3.44 -6.98
C GLY A 36 3.98 2.15 -7.30
N LEU A 37 4.37 1.93 -8.56
CA LEU A 37 5.10 0.76 -9.05
C LEU A 37 6.44 1.19 -9.66
N TYR A 38 7.40 0.27 -9.68
CA TYR A 38 8.67 0.48 -10.39
C TYR A 38 8.50 0.23 -11.88
N ASP A 39 8.94 1.18 -12.70
CA ASP A 39 8.89 1.13 -14.17
C ASP A 39 7.61 0.48 -14.73
N PRO A 40 6.42 1.03 -14.41
CA PRO A 40 5.15 0.34 -14.61
C PRO A 40 4.78 0.18 -16.10
N TYR A 41 5.47 0.87 -17.00
CA TYR A 41 5.25 0.80 -18.46
C TYR A 41 6.15 -0.23 -19.14
N ALA A 42 7.15 -0.79 -18.45
CA ALA A 42 7.96 -1.89 -18.95
C ALA A 42 7.13 -3.15 -19.17
N PRO A 43 7.50 -4.01 -20.16
CA PRO A 43 6.85 -5.30 -20.35
C PRO A 43 7.11 -6.26 -19.19
N GLY A 44 6.21 -7.24 -19.02
CA GLY A 44 6.30 -8.25 -17.95
C GLY A 44 5.41 -7.94 -16.75
N PRO A 45 5.52 -8.70 -15.65
CA PRO A 45 4.72 -8.50 -14.47
C PRO A 45 5.00 -7.15 -13.80
N TYR A 46 3.97 -6.54 -13.22
CA TYR A 46 4.15 -5.33 -12.40
C TYR A 46 4.97 -5.65 -11.16
N ARG A 47 5.80 -4.70 -10.72
CA ARG A 47 6.68 -4.85 -9.56
C ARG A 47 6.87 -3.56 -8.78
N ARG A 48 7.33 -3.66 -7.54
CA ARG A 48 7.59 -2.50 -6.66
C ARG A 48 9.06 -2.10 -6.59
N LEU A 49 9.97 -2.99 -6.97
CA LEU A 49 11.42 -2.79 -7.01
C LEU A 49 12.04 -3.25 -8.33
N PRO A 50 13.22 -2.71 -8.74
CA PRO A 50 14.07 -3.34 -9.74
C PRO A 50 14.38 -4.79 -9.34
N GLN A 51 14.49 -5.68 -10.30
CA GLN A 51 14.69 -7.10 -10.04
C GLN A 51 16.03 -7.38 -9.35
N ASP A 52 17.08 -6.76 -9.82
CA ASP A 52 18.44 -6.87 -9.28
C ASP A 52 18.53 -6.39 -7.83
N VAL A 53 17.86 -5.28 -7.50
CA VAL A 53 17.77 -4.78 -6.12
C VAL A 53 17.01 -5.75 -5.22
N ALA A 54 15.89 -6.27 -5.70
CA ALA A 54 15.06 -7.20 -4.94
C ALA A 54 15.82 -8.50 -4.64
N GLU A 55 16.48 -9.08 -5.65
CA GLU A 55 17.30 -10.30 -5.53
C GLU A 55 18.54 -10.08 -4.62
N ALA A 56 19.20 -8.92 -4.74
CA ALA A 56 20.33 -8.56 -3.88
C ALA A 56 19.92 -8.28 -2.42
N THR A 57 18.65 -7.98 -2.17
CA THR A 57 18.14 -7.75 -0.80
C THR A 57 17.90 -9.09 -0.10
N SER A 58 16.98 -9.90 -0.59
CA SER A 58 16.71 -11.25 -0.09
C SER A 58 15.74 -12.00 -1.01
N GLU A 59 15.68 -13.33 -0.89
CA GLU A 59 14.71 -14.17 -1.60
C GLU A 59 13.26 -13.74 -1.30
N GLY A 60 12.96 -13.45 -0.03
CA GLY A 60 11.62 -13.00 0.37
C GLY A 60 11.26 -11.62 -0.20
N VAL A 61 12.20 -10.68 -0.29
CA VAL A 61 11.97 -9.39 -0.95
C VAL A 61 11.81 -9.57 -2.45
N ALA A 62 12.59 -10.48 -3.09
CA ALA A 62 12.47 -10.76 -4.52
C ALA A 62 11.08 -11.28 -4.88
N ASP A 63 10.52 -12.18 -4.06
CA ASP A 63 9.17 -12.71 -4.26
C ASP A 63 8.07 -11.66 -3.97
N LEU A 64 8.18 -10.94 -2.86
CA LEU A 64 7.20 -9.93 -2.44
C LEU A 64 7.25 -8.64 -3.28
N ALA A 65 8.35 -8.35 -3.97
CA ALA A 65 8.44 -7.22 -4.88
C ALA A 65 7.49 -7.34 -6.08
N LEU A 66 7.03 -8.54 -6.40
CA LEU A 66 6.00 -8.81 -7.40
C LEU A 66 4.57 -8.59 -6.88
N CYS A 67 4.35 -8.50 -5.56
CA CYS A 67 3.07 -8.04 -5.02
C CYS A 67 2.91 -6.55 -5.30
N THR A 68 1.73 -6.14 -5.76
CA THR A 68 1.48 -4.81 -6.31
C THR A 68 0.97 -3.77 -5.31
N ALA A 69 1.20 -3.98 -4.01
CA ALA A 69 0.78 -3.07 -2.93
C ALA A 69 1.18 -1.61 -3.22
N GLY A 70 0.22 -0.68 -3.16
CA GLY A 70 0.42 0.73 -3.47
C GLY A 70 0.36 1.07 -4.96
N GLY A 71 0.36 0.07 -5.85
CA GLY A 71 0.11 0.27 -7.27
C GLY A 71 -1.29 0.82 -7.53
N ARG A 72 -1.41 1.73 -8.50
CA ARG A 72 -2.71 2.26 -8.93
C ARG A 72 -2.67 2.79 -10.35
N VAL A 73 -3.82 2.77 -11.00
CA VAL A 73 -4.03 3.44 -12.29
C VAL A 73 -5.04 4.56 -12.12
N ARG A 74 -4.74 5.73 -12.69
CA ARG A 74 -5.65 6.87 -12.70
C ARG A 74 -5.91 7.36 -14.12
N PHE A 75 -7.13 7.86 -14.35
CA PHE A 75 -7.56 8.41 -15.62
C PHE A 75 -8.86 9.22 -15.42
N ARG A 76 -9.30 9.96 -16.45
CA ARG A 76 -10.64 10.58 -16.49
C ARG A 76 -11.44 10.00 -17.64
N THR A 77 -12.75 9.84 -17.45
CA THR A 77 -13.65 9.32 -18.46
C THR A 77 -15.10 9.71 -18.18
N ASP A 78 -15.91 9.78 -19.23
CA ASP A 78 -17.37 9.87 -19.18
C ASP A 78 -18.06 8.53 -19.43
N SER A 79 -17.30 7.43 -19.42
CA SER A 79 -17.86 6.08 -19.55
C SER A 79 -18.87 5.78 -18.42
N PRO A 80 -20.00 5.14 -18.72
CA PRO A 80 -20.99 4.78 -17.69
C PRO A 80 -20.50 3.66 -16.76
N TYR A 81 -19.39 3.04 -17.07
CA TYR A 81 -18.76 1.99 -16.27
C TYR A 81 -17.24 1.93 -16.47
N ALA A 82 -16.56 1.34 -15.52
CA ALA A 82 -15.19 0.86 -15.67
C ALA A 82 -15.15 -0.65 -15.41
N ALA A 83 -14.42 -1.37 -16.25
CA ALA A 83 -14.16 -2.80 -16.09
C ALA A 83 -12.66 -3.04 -15.99
N ILE A 84 -12.28 -4.16 -15.38
CA ILE A 84 -10.91 -4.66 -15.39
C ILE A 84 -10.87 -6.05 -16.01
N HIS A 85 -9.76 -6.34 -16.71
CA HIS A 85 -9.28 -7.67 -17.04
C HIS A 85 -7.88 -7.80 -16.43
N ALA A 86 -7.73 -8.65 -15.44
CA ALA A 86 -6.47 -8.87 -14.73
C ALA A 86 -5.98 -10.30 -14.95
N GLU A 87 -4.70 -10.46 -15.31
CA GLU A 87 -4.01 -11.75 -15.32
C GLU A 87 -3.05 -11.81 -14.13
N MET A 88 -3.05 -12.95 -13.44
CA MET A 88 -2.31 -13.19 -12.20
C MET A 88 -1.73 -14.60 -12.23
N SER A 89 -0.44 -14.75 -12.52
CA SER A 89 0.22 -16.07 -12.64
C SER A 89 0.43 -16.75 -11.29
N LYS A 90 0.54 -15.98 -10.21
CA LYS A 90 0.68 -16.46 -8.83
C LYS A 90 -0.53 -16.04 -8.01
N VAL A 91 -1.10 -16.97 -7.27
CA VAL A 91 -2.25 -16.76 -6.39
C VAL A 91 -1.91 -17.27 -5.00
N TYR A 92 -1.54 -16.35 -4.09
CA TYR A 92 -1.28 -16.67 -2.69
C TYR A 92 -2.55 -16.48 -1.87
N ARG A 93 -2.94 -17.48 -1.11
CA ARG A 93 -4.08 -17.41 -0.18
C ARG A 93 -3.58 -17.29 1.24
N MET A 94 -4.21 -16.42 2.00
CA MET A 94 -3.97 -16.22 3.43
C MET A 94 -5.31 -16.36 4.15
N ASP A 95 -5.33 -17.12 5.24
CA ASP A 95 -6.56 -17.48 5.98
C ASP A 95 -7.10 -16.33 6.84
N HIS A 96 -6.29 -15.34 7.15
CA HIS A 96 -6.61 -14.20 8.00
C HIS A 96 -6.81 -12.88 7.24
N MET A 97 -6.75 -12.89 5.90
CA MET A 97 -6.93 -11.69 5.09
C MET A 97 -8.05 -11.88 4.06
N ALA A 98 -8.90 -10.87 3.92
CA ALA A 98 -10.00 -10.89 2.95
C ALA A 98 -9.49 -11.02 1.51
N PHE A 99 -10.15 -11.82 0.67
CA PHE A 99 -9.80 -11.99 -0.75
C PHE A 99 -9.81 -10.67 -1.52
N THR A 100 -10.70 -9.75 -1.16
CA THR A 100 -10.75 -8.40 -1.71
C THR A 100 -9.51 -7.56 -1.40
N GLY A 101 -8.80 -7.83 -0.33
CA GLY A 101 -7.49 -7.25 -0.01
C GLY A 101 -6.33 -7.99 -0.70
N LEU A 102 -6.42 -9.33 -0.78
CA LEU A 102 -5.38 -10.18 -1.37
C LEU A 102 -5.29 -10.01 -2.89
N PHE A 103 -6.43 -10.07 -3.60
CA PHE A 103 -6.52 -10.15 -5.06
C PHE A 103 -7.39 -9.04 -5.68
N GLY A 104 -8.21 -8.38 -4.88
CA GLY A 104 -9.16 -7.39 -5.37
C GLY A 104 -8.49 -6.11 -5.80
N PHE A 105 -9.13 -5.44 -6.75
CA PHE A 105 -8.89 -4.04 -7.05
C PHE A 105 -10.04 -3.23 -6.49
N ASP A 106 -9.80 -2.03 -5.99
CA ASP A 106 -10.88 -1.16 -5.57
C ASP A 106 -10.88 0.17 -6.33
N LEU A 107 -12.08 0.70 -6.58
CA LEU A 107 -12.30 1.86 -7.40
C LEU A 107 -12.82 3.03 -6.57
N TYR A 108 -12.19 4.17 -6.78
CA TYR A 108 -12.60 5.47 -6.28
C TYR A 108 -12.90 6.42 -7.43
N VAL A 109 -13.84 7.33 -7.20
CA VAL A 109 -14.10 8.49 -8.07
C VAL A 109 -13.86 9.76 -7.29
N LYS A 110 -13.32 10.80 -7.95
CA LYS A 110 -13.13 12.11 -7.32
C LYS A 110 -14.40 12.95 -7.50
N HIS A 111 -14.96 13.40 -6.39
CA HIS A 111 -16.13 14.26 -6.35
C HIS A 111 -15.87 15.45 -5.42
N GLU A 112 -16.05 16.67 -5.89
CA GLU A 112 -15.77 17.90 -5.14
C GLU A 112 -14.37 17.90 -4.48
N GLY A 113 -13.36 17.43 -5.20
CA GLY A 113 -11.97 17.37 -4.74
C GLY A 113 -11.67 16.24 -3.77
N LYS A 114 -12.62 15.36 -3.43
CA LYS A 114 -12.46 14.24 -2.52
C LYS A 114 -12.62 12.91 -3.23
N TRP A 115 -11.75 11.94 -2.90
CA TRP A 115 -11.86 10.58 -3.39
C TRP A 115 -12.95 9.82 -2.64
N ILE A 116 -13.98 9.37 -3.35
CA ILE A 116 -15.12 8.63 -2.82
C ILE A 116 -15.01 7.17 -3.29
N PHE A 117 -15.05 6.24 -2.34
CA PHE A 117 -15.11 4.81 -2.65
C PHE A 117 -16.37 4.46 -3.42
N LYS A 118 -16.22 3.79 -4.54
CA LYS A 118 -17.34 3.36 -5.36
C LYS A 118 -17.68 1.89 -5.17
N ASN A 119 -16.70 1.01 -5.38
CA ASN A 119 -16.88 -0.43 -5.18
C ASN A 119 -15.52 -1.15 -5.29
N THR A 120 -15.52 -2.46 -5.02
CA THR A 120 -14.40 -3.37 -5.24
C THR A 120 -14.70 -4.28 -6.43
N PHE A 121 -13.74 -4.43 -7.33
CA PHE A 121 -13.73 -5.50 -8.32
C PHE A 121 -13.43 -6.80 -7.56
N ARG A 122 -14.48 -7.52 -7.21
CA ARG A 122 -14.38 -8.70 -6.34
C ARG A 122 -13.79 -9.88 -7.10
N PRO A 123 -12.70 -10.50 -6.59
CA PRO A 123 -12.20 -11.73 -7.16
C PRO A 123 -13.14 -12.89 -6.85
N PRO A 124 -13.24 -13.91 -7.74
CA PRO A 124 -13.99 -15.13 -7.44
C PRO A 124 -13.27 -15.96 -6.37
N GLU A 125 -14.03 -16.76 -5.62
CA GLU A 125 -13.49 -17.62 -4.56
C GLU A 125 -12.52 -18.67 -5.12
N ASP A 126 -12.79 -19.18 -6.30
CA ASP A 126 -12.02 -20.17 -7.04
C ASP A 126 -11.01 -19.55 -8.03
N LEU A 127 -10.58 -18.31 -7.77
CA LEU A 127 -9.66 -17.57 -8.62
C LEU A 127 -8.46 -18.43 -9.08
N VAL A 128 -8.30 -18.52 -10.39
CA VAL A 128 -7.16 -19.14 -11.06
C VAL A 128 -6.77 -18.29 -12.26
N GLY A 129 -5.54 -17.79 -12.28
CA GLY A 129 -4.96 -17.08 -13.43
C GLY A 129 -5.47 -15.68 -13.71
N GLY A 130 -6.54 -15.23 -13.07
CA GLY A 130 -7.08 -13.88 -13.27
C GLY A 130 -8.60 -13.82 -13.37
N TYR A 131 -9.16 -12.62 -13.57
CA TYR A 131 -10.61 -12.41 -13.67
C TYR A 131 -10.95 -11.08 -14.35
N GLU A 132 -12.21 -10.96 -14.74
CA GLU A 132 -12.83 -9.72 -15.18
C GLU A 132 -13.92 -9.29 -14.21
N SER A 133 -14.10 -7.99 -14.08
CA SER A 133 -15.17 -7.41 -13.26
C SER A 133 -15.52 -6.01 -13.77
N LYS A 134 -16.77 -5.56 -13.50
CA LYS A 134 -17.29 -4.27 -13.96
C LYS A 134 -17.97 -3.51 -12.83
N ILE A 135 -17.74 -2.21 -12.77
CA ILE A 135 -18.35 -1.29 -11.80
C ILE A 135 -19.01 -0.14 -12.58
N ILE A 136 -20.25 0.16 -12.27
CA ILE A 136 -20.98 1.29 -12.84
C ILE A 136 -20.44 2.59 -12.26
N LEU A 137 -20.15 3.57 -13.11
CA LEU A 137 -19.68 4.90 -12.73
C LEU A 137 -20.87 5.88 -12.63
N PRO A 138 -20.71 6.99 -11.89
CA PRO A 138 -21.66 8.10 -11.94
C PRO A 138 -21.76 8.69 -13.36
N ALA A 139 -22.92 9.28 -13.68
CA ALA A 139 -23.10 9.98 -14.95
C ALA A 139 -22.17 11.20 -15.08
N GLY A 140 -21.69 11.47 -16.28
CA GLY A 140 -20.77 12.57 -16.60
C GLY A 140 -19.30 12.20 -16.48
N GLU A 141 -18.41 13.19 -16.60
CA GLU A 141 -16.96 12.96 -16.49
C GLU A 141 -16.56 12.63 -15.05
N ASN A 142 -15.82 11.56 -14.88
CA ASN A 142 -15.29 11.09 -13.60
C ASN A 142 -13.76 11.04 -13.66
N GLU A 143 -13.08 11.52 -12.62
CA GLU A 143 -11.71 11.16 -12.35
C GLU A 143 -11.69 9.86 -11.54
N VAL A 144 -11.04 8.84 -12.07
CA VAL A 144 -11.06 7.47 -11.56
C VAL A 144 -9.69 7.08 -11.03
N MET A 145 -9.66 6.39 -9.89
CA MET A 145 -8.49 5.71 -9.34
C MET A 145 -8.85 4.25 -9.07
N ILE A 146 -8.04 3.32 -9.59
CA ILE A 146 -8.16 1.89 -9.30
C ILE A 146 -6.88 1.44 -8.63
N ASN A 147 -6.96 1.02 -7.36
CA ASN A 147 -5.83 0.48 -6.61
C ASN A 147 -5.65 -1.01 -6.91
N PHE A 148 -4.40 -1.42 -6.98
CA PHE A 148 -3.96 -2.79 -7.21
C PHE A 148 -3.98 -3.62 -5.93
N PRO A 149 -4.00 -4.99 -6.05
CA PRO A 149 -3.96 -5.92 -4.93
C PRO A 149 -2.75 -5.71 -4.00
N LEU A 150 -2.93 -6.05 -2.71
CA LEU A 150 -1.89 -5.86 -1.70
C LEU A 150 -0.90 -7.03 -1.61
N TYR A 151 -1.36 -8.26 -1.79
CA TYR A 151 -0.55 -9.46 -1.54
C TYR A 151 -0.42 -10.40 -2.74
N ASN A 152 -0.88 -9.98 -3.91
CA ASN A 152 -0.69 -10.75 -5.14
C ASN A 152 -0.10 -9.89 -6.26
N GLY A 153 0.59 -10.58 -7.16
CA GLY A 153 1.14 -10.00 -8.38
C GLY A 153 0.05 -9.80 -9.43
N VAL A 154 0.30 -8.88 -10.34
CA VAL A 154 -0.49 -8.65 -11.54
C VAL A 154 0.45 -8.69 -12.73
N ASP A 155 0.18 -9.57 -13.68
CA ASP A 155 1.00 -9.71 -14.89
C ASP A 155 0.48 -8.79 -15.99
N VAL A 156 -0.85 -8.76 -16.16
CA VAL A 156 -1.55 -7.92 -17.14
C VAL A 156 -2.72 -7.22 -16.46
N LEU A 157 -2.89 -5.94 -16.75
CA LEU A 157 -4.11 -5.20 -16.43
C LEU A 157 -4.60 -4.48 -17.68
N LYS A 158 -5.87 -4.73 -18.05
CA LYS A 158 -6.59 -3.94 -19.04
C LYS A 158 -7.76 -3.23 -18.36
N ILE A 159 -8.02 -2.02 -18.84
CA ILE A 159 -9.17 -1.20 -18.43
C ILE A 159 -10.21 -1.28 -19.52
N GLY A 160 -11.42 -1.69 -19.16
CA GLY A 160 -12.55 -1.77 -20.06
C GLY A 160 -13.48 -0.57 -19.89
N LEU A 161 -13.80 0.09 -20.99
CA LEU A 161 -14.66 1.27 -21.03
C LEU A 161 -15.67 1.15 -22.17
N HIS A 162 -16.73 1.95 -22.12
CA HIS A 162 -17.71 2.02 -23.22
C HIS A 162 -17.05 2.58 -24.50
N ARG A 163 -17.34 1.97 -25.66
CA ARG A 163 -16.71 2.32 -26.95
C ARG A 163 -16.85 3.78 -27.35
N ASP A 164 -17.93 4.42 -26.96
CA ASP A 164 -18.26 5.80 -27.35
C ASP A 164 -17.82 6.83 -26.30
N CYS A 165 -17.07 6.42 -25.25
CA CYS A 165 -16.61 7.34 -24.22
C CYS A 165 -15.31 8.05 -24.60
N SER A 166 -15.08 9.16 -23.92
CA SER A 166 -13.81 9.88 -23.94
C SER A 166 -12.93 9.40 -22.77
N VAL A 167 -11.61 9.36 -23.01
CA VAL A 167 -10.63 9.00 -21.97
C VAL A 167 -9.51 10.05 -21.98
N TYR A 168 -9.16 10.56 -20.80
CA TYR A 168 -8.16 11.60 -20.63
C TYR A 168 -7.19 11.23 -19.50
N ALA A 169 -6.00 11.86 -19.52
CA ALA A 169 -5.06 11.78 -18.40
C ALA A 169 -5.72 12.31 -17.10
N PRO A 170 -5.36 11.77 -15.93
CA PRO A 170 -5.88 12.24 -14.65
C PRO A 170 -5.39 13.66 -14.35
N CYS A 171 -6.05 14.34 -13.42
CA CYS A 171 -5.52 15.57 -12.84
C CYS A 171 -4.24 15.28 -12.03
N GLU A 172 -3.33 16.26 -11.95
CA GLU A 172 -2.19 16.13 -11.06
C GLU A 172 -2.64 16.15 -9.58
N TYR A 173 -1.84 15.53 -8.72
CA TYR A 173 -2.05 15.62 -7.28
C TYR A 173 -1.84 17.05 -6.79
N ARG A 174 -2.52 17.40 -5.71
CA ARG A 174 -2.36 18.69 -5.04
C ARG A 174 -0.92 18.91 -4.56
N HIS A 175 -0.29 17.86 -4.03
CA HIS A 175 1.08 17.89 -3.53
C HIS A 175 1.99 17.13 -4.49
N ALA A 176 2.98 17.85 -5.05
CA ALA A 176 3.97 17.26 -5.95
C ALA A 176 4.97 16.42 -5.16
N GLY A 177 5.52 15.40 -5.82
CA GLY A 177 6.45 14.45 -5.21
C GLY A 177 5.72 13.30 -4.52
N ARG A 178 6.49 12.41 -3.87
CA ARG A 178 5.99 11.13 -3.37
C ARG A 178 6.30 10.96 -1.90
N VAL A 179 5.34 10.40 -1.16
CA VAL A 179 5.59 9.87 0.19
C VAL A 179 6.03 8.42 0.05
N VAL A 180 7.24 8.11 0.49
CA VAL A 180 7.79 6.74 0.42
C VAL A 180 7.68 6.09 1.78
N TYR A 181 7.06 4.91 1.82
CA TYR A 181 6.87 4.12 3.05
C TYR A 181 7.68 2.83 2.95
N TYR A 182 8.54 2.59 3.93
CA TYR A 182 9.30 1.35 4.04
C TYR A 182 8.97 0.62 5.34
N GLY A 183 8.66 -0.68 5.26
CA GLY A 183 8.30 -1.42 6.46
C GLY A 183 7.92 -2.89 6.25
N SER A 184 7.08 -3.35 7.15
CA SER A 184 6.69 -4.76 7.37
C SER A 184 5.48 -5.19 6.55
N SER A 185 4.85 -6.32 6.96
CA SER A 185 3.53 -6.76 6.51
C SER A 185 2.44 -5.71 6.73
N ILE A 186 2.55 -4.95 7.82
CA ILE A 186 1.62 -3.87 8.15
C ILE A 186 1.73 -2.77 7.09
N THR A 187 2.95 -2.37 6.75
CA THR A 187 3.20 -1.41 5.67
C THR A 187 2.76 -1.95 4.31
N GLN A 188 2.94 -3.26 4.03
CA GLN A 188 2.41 -3.87 2.82
C GLN A 188 0.88 -3.82 2.73
N GLY A 189 0.18 -3.79 3.87
CA GLY A 189 -1.26 -3.65 3.94
C GLY A 189 -2.03 -4.87 4.46
N GLY A 190 -1.36 -5.80 5.12
CA GLY A 190 -2.02 -6.95 5.78
C GLY A 190 -2.59 -6.56 7.15
N CYS A 191 -3.86 -6.67 7.44
CA CYS A 191 -4.99 -7.33 6.77
C CYS A 191 -6.09 -6.33 6.38
N ALA A 192 -5.78 -5.36 5.53
CA ALA A 192 -6.81 -4.47 4.99
C ALA A 192 -7.85 -5.27 4.19
N SER A 193 -9.13 -4.94 4.33
CA SER A 193 -10.19 -5.64 3.61
C SER A 193 -10.18 -5.41 2.09
N ARG A 194 -9.53 -4.33 1.63
CA ARG A 194 -9.34 -3.96 0.23
C ARG A 194 -8.14 -3.00 0.07
N PRO A 195 -7.54 -2.85 -1.11
CA PRO A 195 -6.28 -2.12 -1.29
C PRO A 195 -6.29 -0.68 -0.78
N GLY A 196 -7.36 0.05 -1.05
CA GLY A 196 -7.50 1.44 -0.62
C GLY A 196 -7.64 1.64 0.90
N ASN A 197 -7.72 0.58 1.69
CA ASN A 197 -7.78 0.66 3.15
C ASN A 197 -6.42 0.48 3.84
N SER A 198 -5.32 0.23 3.11
CA SER A 198 -3.98 0.39 3.69
C SER A 198 -3.76 1.84 4.15
N TYR A 199 -3.00 2.07 5.23
CA TYR A 199 -2.86 3.42 5.79
C TYR A 199 -2.26 4.42 4.80
N GLN A 200 -1.34 3.99 3.95
CA GLN A 200 -0.74 4.84 2.92
C GLN A 200 -1.77 5.29 1.87
N ALA A 201 -2.62 4.36 1.41
CA ALA A 201 -3.67 4.67 0.46
C ALA A 201 -4.73 5.61 1.06
N ILE A 202 -5.03 5.48 2.36
CA ILE A 202 -5.89 6.41 3.09
C ILE A 202 -5.23 7.79 3.15
N ILE A 203 -3.96 7.89 3.56
CA ILE A 203 -3.20 9.15 3.65
C ILE A 203 -3.13 9.83 2.28
N SER A 204 -2.80 9.07 1.23
CA SER A 204 -2.74 9.57 -0.14
C SER A 204 -4.04 10.25 -0.58
N ARG A 205 -5.19 9.64 -0.27
CA ARG A 205 -6.49 10.24 -0.59
C ARG A 205 -6.86 11.41 0.33
N MET A 206 -6.49 11.38 1.60
CA MET A 206 -6.74 12.48 2.55
C MET A 206 -5.96 13.74 2.17
N LEU A 207 -4.71 13.57 1.75
CA LEU A 207 -3.79 14.66 1.47
C LEU A 207 -3.67 14.99 -0.03
N ASP A 208 -4.28 14.19 -0.91
CA ASP A 208 -4.17 14.29 -2.37
C ASP A 208 -2.69 14.34 -2.82
N CYS A 209 -1.94 13.29 -2.49
CA CYS A 209 -0.52 13.12 -2.80
C CYS A 209 -0.20 11.71 -3.32
N ASP A 210 0.87 11.59 -4.10
CA ASP A 210 1.39 10.30 -4.57
C ASP A 210 2.13 9.54 -3.45
N HIS A 211 2.16 8.21 -3.52
CA HIS A 211 2.91 7.39 -2.58
C HIS A 211 3.54 6.15 -3.23
N ILE A 212 4.61 5.66 -2.60
CA ILE A 212 5.25 4.38 -2.89
C ILE A 212 5.19 3.52 -1.63
N ASN A 213 4.69 2.28 -1.76
CA ASN A 213 4.63 1.30 -0.70
C ASN A 213 5.76 0.26 -0.86
N LEU A 214 6.75 0.33 0.01
CA LEU A 214 7.85 -0.62 0.12
C LEU A 214 7.75 -1.44 1.43
N GLY A 215 6.54 -1.87 1.75
CA GLY A 215 6.29 -2.86 2.79
C GLY A 215 6.57 -4.28 2.28
N PHE A 216 7.30 -5.08 3.07
CA PHE A 216 7.67 -6.45 2.74
C PHE A 216 7.38 -7.37 3.92
N SER A 217 6.33 -8.15 3.83
CA SER A 217 5.85 -9.05 4.89
C SER A 217 6.96 -9.96 5.42
N GLY A 218 7.34 -9.81 6.71
CA GLY A 218 8.42 -10.58 7.33
C GLY A 218 9.84 -10.26 6.81
N ASN A 219 9.98 -9.39 5.79
CA ASN A 219 11.23 -9.18 5.05
C ASN A 219 11.68 -7.71 4.92
N GLY A 220 10.98 -6.75 5.53
CA GLY A 220 11.48 -5.38 5.66
C GLY A 220 12.47 -5.32 6.82
N ARG A 221 13.78 -5.49 6.56
CA ARG A 221 14.80 -5.66 7.60
C ARG A 221 15.95 -4.68 7.54
N GLY A 222 15.87 -3.68 6.64
CA GLY A 222 16.89 -2.64 6.52
C GLY A 222 18.18 -3.09 5.84
N GLU A 223 18.12 -4.08 4.95
CA GLU A 223 19.28 -4.58 4.21
C GLU A 223 19.87 -3.51 3.31
N LYS A 224 21.21 -3.50 3.17
CA LYS A 224 21.91 -2.44 2.46
C LYS A 224 21.43 -2.21 1.03
N ALA A 225 21.13 -3.27 0.27
CA ALA A 225 20.74 -3.15 -1.13
C ALA A 225 19.45 -2.35 -1.30
N ILE A 226 18.42 -2.63 -0.49
CA ILE A 226 17.16 -1.88 -0.54
C ILE A 226 17.32 -0.47 0.03
N VAL A 227 18.14 -0.28 1.07
CA VAL A 227 18.44 1.05 1.64
C VAL A 227 19.11 1.95 0.62
N ASP A 228 20.14 1.45 -0.09
CA ASP A 228 20.83 2.19 -1.16
C ASP A 228 19.88 2.54 -2.32
N TYR A 229 18.92 1.69 -2.63
CA TYR A 229 17.89 1.98 -3.63
C TYR A 229 16.94 3.07 -3.15
N MET A 230 16.40 2.94 -1.94
CA MET A 230 15.46 3.91 -1.37
C MET A 230 16.08 5.31 -1.28
N ALA A 231 17.34 5.41 -0.91
CA ALA A 231 18.06 6.69 -0.84
C ALA A 231 18.11 7.44 -2.18
N ARG A 232 17.93 6.73 -3.31
CA ARG A 232 18.00 7.28 -4.68
C ARG A 232 16.65 7.38 -5.39
N ILE A 233 15.53 7.07 -4.72
CA ILE A 233 14.20 7.25 -5.31
C ILE A 233 14.01 8.74 -5.65
N PRO A 234 13.69 9.08 -6.90
CA PRO A 234 13.51 10.47 -7.28
C PRO A 234 12.21 11.05 -6.71
N ASP A 235 12.18 12.37 -6.57
CA ASP A 235 10.99 13.14 -6.19
C ASP A 235 10.36 12.73 -4.83
N MET A 236 11.17 12.17 -3.91
CA MET A 236 10.72 11.95 -2.54
C MET A 236 10.40 13.27 -1.86
N ARG A 237 9.21 13.34 -1.27
CA ARG A 237 8.75 14.49 -0.49
C ARG A 237 8.82 14.22 1.01
N VAL A 238 8.53 13.00 1.41
CA VAL A 238 8.62 12.50 2.79
C VAL A 238 9.03 11.03 2.75
N PHE A 239 9.90 10.60 3.65
CA PHE A 239 10.23 9.20 3.88
C PHE A 239 9.70 8.74 5.24
N VAL A 240 8.96 7.63 5.26
CA VAL A 240 8.38 7.04 6.48
C VAL A 240 8.98 5.65 6.68
N SER A 241 9.67 5.45 7.80
CA SER A 241 10.28 4.17 8.19
C SER A 241 9.44 3.50 9.28
N ASP A 242 8.97 2.27 9.01
CA ASP A 242 8.04 1.47 9.85
C ASP A 242 8.42 -0.03 9.75
N TYR A 243 9.71 -0.38 9.97
CA TYR A 243 10.18 -1.76 9.75
C TYR A 243 10.65 -2.50 11.01
N ASP A 244 10.67 -1.86 12.18
CA ASP A 244 11.12 -2.46 13.43
C ASP A 244 10.44 -3.79 13.75
N HIS A 245 9.18 -3.95 13.30
CA HIS A 245 8.39 -5.17 13.47
C HIS A 245 9.04 -6.43 12.86
N ASN A 246 9.80 -6.30 11.78
CA ASN A 246 10.40 -7.41 11.05
C ASN A 246 11.86 -7.65 11.43
N ALA A 247 12.47 -6.79 12.23
CA ALA A 247 13.81 -7.02 12.72
C ALA A 247 13.84 -8.32 13.57
N PRO A 248 14.71 -9.29 13.25
CA PRO A 248 14.70 -10.58 13.94
C PRO A 248 15.13 -10.47 15.40
N THR A 249 16.00 -9.51 15.71
CA THR A 249 16.47 -9.24 17.07
C THR A 249 16.71 -7.73 17.28
N PRO A 250 16.78 -7.25 18.54
CA PRO A 250 17.16 -5.87 18.83
C PRO A 250 18.53 -5.49 18.27
N GLU A 251 19.51 -6.41 18.32
CA GLU A 251 20.86 -6.17 17.80
C GLU A 251 20.85 -5.96 16.29
N HIS A 252 20.01 -6.71 15.54
CA HIS A 252 19.82 -6.52 14.12
C HIS A 252 19.23 -5.11 13.83
N LEU A 253 18.18 -4.72 14.55
CA LEU A 253 17.57 -3.40 14.37
C LEU A 253 18.56 -2.28 14.69
N GLN A 254 19.35 -2.43 15.75
CA GLN A 254 20.40 -1.48 16.12
C GLN A 254 21.47 -1.35 15.01
N ALA A 255 21.84 -2.48 14.39
CA ALA A 255 22.82 -2.52 13.31
C ALA A 255 22.30 -1.96 11.97
N THR A 256 20.99 -1.85 11.78
CA THR A 256 20.39 -1.45 10.48
C THR A 256 19.66 -0.11 10.52
N HIS A 257 19.09 0.30 11.66
CA HIS A 257 18.21 1.47 11.71
C HIS A 257 18.96 2.80 11.59
N MET A 258 20.08 2.95 12.30
CA MET A 258 20.94 4.13 12.17
C MET A 258 21.55 4.22 10.77
N PRO A 259 22.16 3.16 10.19
CA PRO A 259 22.68 3.19 8.82
C PRO A 259 21.63 3.51 7.76
N LEU A 260 20.36 3.07 7.94
CA LEU A 260 19.26 3.45 7.05
C LEU A 260 19.04 4.96 7.09
N TYR A 261 18.92 5.55 8.29
CA TYR A 261 18.77 7.00 8.44
C TYR A 261 19.93 7.75 7.78
N GLU A 262 21.17 7.36 8.08
CA GLU A 262 22.38 8.00 7.54
C GLU A 262 22.45 7.93 6.01
N ALA A 263 22.11 6.77 5.42
CA ALA A 263 22.11 6.59 3.97
C ALA A 263 21.04 7.45 3.28
N ILE A 264 19.81 7.50 3.82
CA ILE A 264 18.73 8.34 3.29
C ILE A 264 19.12 9.83 3.40
N ARG A 265 19.60 10.26 4.57
CA ARG A 265 19.98 11.65 4.85
C ARG A 265 21.14 12.12 4.00
N ALA A 266 22.15 11.28 3.79
CA ALA A 266 23.31 11.62 2.98
C ALA A 266 22.97 11.94 1.51
N GLN A 267 21.99 11.26 0.93
CA GLN A 267 21.52 11.50 -0.44
C GLN A 267 20.44 12.59 -0.50
N ASN A 268 19.71 12.81 0.59
CA ASN A 268 18.56 13.69 0.66
C ASN A 268 18.67 14.62 1.90
N PRO A 269 19.54 15.64 1.90
CA PRO A 269 19.83 16.46 3.09
C PRO A 269 18.60 17.17 3.67
N GLU A 270 17.64 17.54 2.83
CA GLU A 270 16.45 18.31 3.23
C GLU A 270 15.16 17.45 3.32
N LEU A 271 15.26 16.14 3.13
CA LEU A 271 14.09 15.26 3.13
C LEU A 271 13.54 15.06 4.55
N PRO A 272 12.25 15.32 4.82
CA PRO A 272 11.61 14.91 6.07
C PRO A 272 11.62 13.40 6.23
N ILE A 273 12.08 12.89 7.38
CA ILE A 273 12.10 11.48 7.73
C ILE A 273 11.25 11.26 8.97
N ILE A 274 10.27 10.38 8.88
CA ILE A 274 9.37 10.03 9.98
C ILE A 274 9.68 8.60 10.42
N PHE A 275 10.14 8.45 11.66
CA PHE A 275 10.34 7.15 12.28
C PHE A 275 9.07 6.75 13.01
N VAL A 276 8.52 5.60 12.65
CA VAL A 276 7.33 5.03 13.26
C VAL A 276 7.72 3.70 13.88
N THR A 277 7.31 3.45 15.12
CA THR A 277 7.45 2.13 15.72
C THR A 277 6.17 1.32 15.53
N ARG A 278 6.28 0.01 15.66
CA ARG A 278 5.14 -0.91 15.49
C ARG A 278 3.95 -0.48 16.35
N PRO A 279 2.71 -0.63 15.83
CA PRO A 279 1.53 -0.47 16.65
C PRO A 279 1.54 -1.50 17.77
N ASP A 280 1.61 -1.03 19.01
CA ASP A 280 1.71 -1.89 20.17
C ASP A 280 0.33 -2.29 20.65
N ILE A 281 0.16 -3.59 20.76
CA ILE A 281 -0.99 -4.17 21.40
C ILE A 281 -0.59 -4.60 22.79
N ASP A 282 -0.50 -3.62 23.69
CA ASP A 282 -0.12 -3.80 25.11
C ASP A 282 -1.02 -4.78 25.89
N VAL A 283 -1.91 -5.46 25.20
CA VAL A 283 -2.94 -6.32 25.80
C VAL A 283 -2.47 -7.76 25.93
N ARG A 284 -1.24 -8.07 25.53
CA ARG A 284 -0.69 -9.44 25.73
C ARG A 284 -0.14 -9.62 27.11
N VAL A 285 -1.04 -9.53 28.10
CA VAL A 285 -0.74 -9.88 29.51
C VAL A 285 -0.19 -11.31 29.68
N ASP A 286 -0.40 -12.13 28.66
CA ASP A 286 0.04 -13.53 28.57
C ASP A 286 1.46 -13.73 27.99
N ALA A 287 2.12 -12.66 27.51
CA ALA A 287 3.44 -12.74 26.88
C ALA A 287 4.35 -11.54 27.28
N PRO A 288 4.76 -11.44 28.55
CA PRO A 288 5.55 -10.30 29.04
C PRO A 288 6.90 -10.15 28.33
N GLU A 289 7.51 -11.24 27.86
CA GLU A 289 8.75 -11.22 27.08
C GLU A 289 8.59 -10.48 25.74
N LYS A 290 7.42 -10.52 25.11
CA LYS A 290 7.13 -9.77 23.88
C LYS A 290 6.97 -8.29 24.14
N ILE A 291 6.39 -7.92 25.28
CA ILE A 291 6.29 -6.52 25.71
C ILE A 291 7.69 -5.95 25.91
N GLU A 292 8.58 -6.70 26.62
CA GLU A 292 9.96 -6.26 26.83
C GLU A 292 10.74 -6.13 25.52
N GLN A 293 10.60 -7.09 24.61
CA GLN A 293 11.23 -7.05 23.27
C GLN A 293 10.75 -5.85 22.47
N THR A 294 9.45 -5.57 22.46
CA THR A 294 8.87 -4.42 21.76
C THR A 294 9.39 -3.10 22.35
N ALA A 295 9.52 -3.00 23.67
CA ALA A 295 10.10 -1.83 24.32
C ALA A 295 11.56 -1.59 23.90
N LYS A 296 12.36 -2.67 23.75
CA LYS A 296 13.74 -2.59 23.24
C LYS A 296 13.78 -2.08 21.80
N PHE A 297 12.94 -2.59 20.92
CA PHE A 297 12.84 -2.12 19.53
C PHE A 297 12.46 -0.64 19.46
N ARG A 298 11.45 -0.22 20.20
CA ARG A 298 11.03 1.19 20.30
C ARG A 298 12.16 2.09 20.77
N ALA A 299 12.92 1.65 21.78
CA ALA A 299 14.07 2.40 22.29
C ALA A 299 15.18 2.58 21.25
N ILE A 300 15.43 1.59 20.39
CA ILE A 300 16.41 1.67 19.29
C ILE A 300 15.97 2.68 18.24
N VAL A 301 14.72 2.61 17.79
CA VAL A 301 14.18 3.59 16.83
C VAL A 301 14.20 5.00 17.40
N ARG A 302 13.82 5.14 18.69
CA ARG A 302 13.87 6.41 19.39
C ARG A 302 15.31 6.94 19.51
N ALA A 303 16.29 6.09 19.76
CA ALA A 303 17.71 6.49 19.83
C ALA A 303 18.21 7.04 18.49
N THR A 304 17.78 6.50 17.35
CA THR A 304 18.10 7.07 16.03
C THR A 304 17.51 8.47 15.86
N TYR A 305 16.27 8.68 16.26
CA TYR A 305 15.64 10.00 16.25
C TYR A 305 16.39 10.99 17.16
N ASP A 306 16.67 10.60 18.40
CA ASP A 306 17.36 11.45 19.38
C ASP A 306 18.77 11.82 18.89
N HIS A 307 19.49 10.87 18.26
CA HIS A 307 20.79 11.12 17.62
C HIS A 307 20.68 12.16 16.49
N ALA A 308 19.71 12.00 15.59
CA ALA A 308 19.48 12.96 14.51
C ALA A 308 19.21 14.37 15.06
N ARG A 309 18.33 14.49 16.05
CA ARG A 309 18.01 15.75 16.72
C ARG A 309 19.23 16.38 17.43
N ALA A 310 20.01 15.57 18.12
CA ALA A 310 21.22 16.04 18.82
C ALA A 310 22.30 16.57 17.85
N ASN A 311 22.31 16.08 16.59
CA ASN A 311 23.18 16.54 15.52
C ASN A 311 22.59 17.68 14.67
N GLY A 312 21.47 18.29 15.13
CA GLY A 312 20.87 19.47 14.50
C GLY A 312 19.91 19.15 13.33
N ASP A 313 19.56 17.87 13.11
CA ASP A 313 18.55 17.53 12.09
C ASP A 313 17.14 17.86 12.60
N GLU A 314 16.58 18.96 12.09
CA GLU A 314 15.22 19.40 12.43
C GLU A 314 14.15 18.75 11.56
N ARG A 315 14.53 18.03 10.50
CA ARG A 315 13.63 17.39 9.55
C ARG A 315 13.38 15.91 9.85
N VAL A 316 13.34 15.57 11.13
CA VAL A 316 12.97 14.23 11.60
C VAL A 316 11.81 14.31 12.57
N ALA A 317 10.94 13.31 12.50
CA ALA A 317 9.83 13.12 13.45
C ALA A 317 9.85 11.68 13.99
N PHE A 318 9.30 11.49 15.18
CA PHE A 318 9.13 10.20 15.81
C PHE A 318 7.68 9.99 16.21
N ILE A 319 7.10 8.87 15.81
CA ILE A 319 5.76 8.43 16.19
C ILE A 319 5.90 7.16 17.03
N ASP A 320 5.49 7.26 18.29
CA ASP A 320 5.39 6.08 19.16
C ASP A 320 4.22 5.20 18.72
N GLY A 321 4.52 4.00 18.25
CA GLY A 321 3.51 3.06 17.77
C GLY A 321 2.50 2.64 18.83
N SER A 322 2.84 2.73 20.13
CA SER A 322 1.89 2.47 21.22
C SER A 322 0.67 3.37 21.18
N THR A 323 0.77 4.54 20.53
CA THR A 323 -0.32 5.49 20.41
C THR A 323 -1.18 5.33 19.17
N LEU A 324 -0.73 4.50 18.19
CA LEU A 324 -1.39 4.38 16.89
C LEU A 324 -2.83 3.82 16.97
N PHE A 325 -3.11 3.02 18.00
CA PHE A 325 -4.45 2.45 18.21
C PHE A 325 -5.22 3.09 19.38
N ASP A 326 -4.75 4.23 19.92
CA ASP A 326 -5.40 4.89 21.04
C ASP A 326 -6.86 5.25 20.75
N GLY A 327 -7.68 5.13 21.81
CA GLY A 327 -9.11 5.44 21.77
C GLY A 327 -10.02 4.23 21.98
N PRO A 328 -11.34 4.42 21.87
CA PRO A 328 -12.33 3.35 22.02
C PRO A 328 -12.08 2.19 21.03
N MET A 329 -12.36 0.96 21.43
CA MET A 329 -12.19 -0.26 20.59
C MET A 329 -10.72 -0.50 20.15
N ARG A 330 -9.74 -0.16 20.99
CA ARG A 330 -8.32 -0.41 20.72
C ARG A 330 -8.04 -1.91 20.42
N ASP A 331 -8.68 -2.78 21.18
CA ASP A 331 -8.63 -4.24 21.05
C ASP A 331 -9.23 -4.79 19.73
N SER A 332 -10.02 -3.97 19.04
CA SER A 332 -10.66 -4.32 17.76
C SER A 332 -9.87 -3.84 16.52
N CYS A 333 -8.65 -3.32 16.70
CA CYS A 333 -7.86 -2.75 15.60
C CYS A 333 -7.10 -3.79 14.78
N THR A 334 -7.03 -5.05 15.21
CA THR A 334 -6.26 -6.10 14.54
C THR A 334 -7.11 -7.34 14.29
N VAL A 335 -6.65 -8.18 13.35
CA VAL A 335 -7.28 -9.46 13.02
C VAL A 335 -6.75 -10.59 13.90
N ASP A 336 -5.45 -10.59 14.21
CA ASP A 336 -4.71 -11.69 14.84
C ASP A 336 -3.86 -11.23 16.03
N GLY A 337 -4.11 -10.04 16.53
CA GLY A 337 -3.31 -9.44 17.59
C GLY A 337 -2.02 -8.77 17.08
N CYS A 338 -1.84 -8.65 15.75
CA CYS A 338 -0.65 -8.08 15.11
C CYS A 338 -1.04 -7.21 13.90
N HIS A 339 -1.71 -7.81 12.90
CA HIS A 339 -2.02 -7.15 11.64
C HIS A 339 -3.28 -6.30 11.75
N PRO A 340 -3.20 -5.00 11.42
CA PRO A 340 -4.35 -4.11 11.47
C PRO A 340 -5.45 -4.55 10.50
N ASN A 341 -6.68 -4.41 10.95
CA ASN A 341 -7.85 -4.37 10.08
C ASN A 341 -8.13 -2.92 9.64
N ASP A 342 -9.25 -2.69 8.95
CA ASP A 342 -9.61 -1.35 8.45
C ASP A 342 -9.69 -0.28 9.54
N LEU A 343 -10.14 -0.61 10.76
CA LEU A 343 -10.16 0.32 11.89
C LEU A 343 -8.74 0.68 12.33
N GLY A 344 -7.86 -0.33 12.44
CA GLY A 344 -6.46 -0.13 12.78
C GLY A 344 -5.75 0.74 11.73
N PHE A 345 -5.91 0.43 10.46
CA PHE A 345 -5.34 1.23 9.37
C PHE A 345 -5.87 2.65 9.31
N TRP A 346 -7.15 2.86 9.55
CA TRP A 346 -7.71 4.21 9.62
C TRP A 346 -7.08 5.02 10.77
N ARG A 347 -6.87 4.42 11.95
CA ARG A 347 -6.19 5.08 13.07
C ARG A 347 -4.75 5.40 12.75
N MET A 348 -3.99 4.44 12.22
CA MET A 348 -2.62 4.69 11.76
C MET A 348 -2.58 5.84 10.74
N ALA A 349 -3.50 5.85 9.79
CA ALA A 349 -3.58 6.91 8.78
C ALA A 349 -3.85 8.30 9.39
N ASN A 350 -4.66 8.41 10.43
CA ASN A 350 -4.89 9.69 11.10
C ASN A 350 -3.63 10.20 11.81
N VAL A 351 -2.93 9.34 12.54
CA VAL A 351 -1.72 9.74 13.30
C VAL A 351 -0.56 10.02 12.33
N ILE A 352 -0.23 9.07 11.47
CA ILE A 352 0.89 9.20 10.52
C ILE A 352 0.60 10.29 9.49
N GLY A 353 -0.64 10.35 8.98
CA GLY A 353 -1.07 11.36 8.01
C GLY A 353 -1.02 12.78 8.55
N ALA A 354 -1.34 12.99 9.83
CA ALA A 354 -1.21 14.29 10.47
C ALA A 354 0.26 14.75 10.55
N GLU A 355 1.20 13.82 10.73
CA GLU A 355 2.63 14.15 10.68
C GLU A 355 3.11 14.41 9.25
N VAL A 356 2.75 13.55 8.30
CA VAL A 356 3.07 13.73 6.86
C VAL A 356 2.56 15.08 6.35
N ALA A 357 1.37 15.50 6.74
CA ALA A 357 0.76 16.76 6.30
C ALA A 357 1.57 18.01 6.67
N LYS A 358 2.42 17.95 7.69
CA LYS A 358 3.29 19.08 8.09
C LYS A 358 4.42 19.33 7.09
N TRP A 359 4.72 18.35 6.24
CA TRP A 359 5.85 18.34 5.35
C TRP A 359 5.48 18.42 3.85
N LEU A 360 4.19 18.32 3.53
CA LEU A 360 3.67 18.48 2.16
C LEU A 360 3.31 19.94 1.88
#